data_c06d3b36e987fce43a8967645447a472
#
_entry.id   c06d3b36e987fce43a8967645447a472
#
_cell.length_a   1.000
_cell.length_b   1.000
_cell.length_c   1.000
_cell.angle_alpha   90.00
_cell.angle_beta   90.00
_cell.angle_gamma   90.00
#
_symmetry.space_group_name_H-M   'P 1'
#
loop_
_entity.id
_entity.type
_entity.pdbx_description
1 polymer ?
#
loop_
_entity_poly.entity_id
_entity_poly.type
_entity_poly.pdbx_seq_one_letter_code
_entity_poly.pdbx_strand_id
1 'polypeptide(L)'
;MLCELWLNMSENLISVNNVSVNFDYQENFLSKKQKIHAVNNINIKIKKGSFFGLVGESGSGKTTLGRAILGANKISSGNVVFHDDEKDYDLSNLNKIELKEYRRKAQLIFQDPYAALSPRMTVRDIIAEPLEVMKITNSRQETDDRVRDIASKCRLNLEHLRRFPHAFSGGQRKRISIARA
;
A
#
# COMPACT_ATOMS: atom_id res chain seq x y z
N MET A 1 -30.40 16.43 18.42
CA MET A 1 -30.19 15.03 18.12
C MET A 1 -29.26 14.83 16.90
N LEU A 2 -28.33 15.75 16.63
CA LEU A 2 -27.31 15.68 15.56
C LEU A 2 -25.88 15.84 16.10
N CYS A 3 -25.68 15.95 17.41
CA CYS A 3 -24.41 16.23 18.04
C CYS A 3 -23.69 14.97 18.60
N GLU A 4 -24.37 13.83 18.66
CA GLU A 4 -23.79 12.60 19.24
C GLU A 4 -23.10 11.69 18.21
N LEU A 5 -23.30 11.92 16.91
CA LEU A 5 -22.68 11.13 15.85
C LEU A 5 -21.19 11.49 15.59
N TRP A 6 -20.69 12.59 16.14
CA TRP A 6 -19.30 13.05 15.97
C TRP A 6 -18.34 12.52 17.04
N LEU A 7 -18.83 11.89 18.10
CA LEU A 7 -18.04 11.50 19.29
C LEU A 7 -17.30 10.17 19.17
N ASN A 8 -17.51 9.40 18.09
CA ASN A 8 -16.88 8.07 17.93
C ASN A 8 -15.92 7.94 16.74
N MET A 9 -15.58 9.02 16.04
CA MET A 9 -14.56 8.92 14.99
C MET A 9 -13.18 8.97 15.61
N SER A 10 -12.42 7.87 15.51
CA SER A 10 -11.02 7.84 15.91
C SER A 10 -10.26 8.98 15.23
N GLU A 11 -9.58 9.83 16.01
CA GLU A 11 -8.68 10.87 15.47
C GLU A 11 -7.52 10.23 14.69
N ASN A 12 -7.19 8.99 15.04
CA ASN A 12 -6.14 8.22 14.39
C ASN A 12 -6.70 7.45 13.19
N LEU A 13 -5.97 7.48 12.07
CA LEU A 13 -6.22 6.65 10.90
C LEU A 13 -5.62 5.25 11.11
N ILE A 14 -4.42 5.18 11.70
CA ILE A 14 -3.72 3.92 11.94
C ILE A 14 -3.20 3.91 13.37
N SER A 15 -3.44 2.79 14.06
CA SER A 15 -2.86 2.48 15.37
C SER A 15 -2.00 1.23 15.26
N VAL A 16 -0.72 1.36 15.58
CA VAL A 16 0.25 0.26 15.66
C VAL A 16 0.52 0.03 17.15
N ASN A 17 0.20 -1.17 17.64
CA ASN A 17 0.29 -1.48 19.07
C ASN A 17 1.22 -2.69 19.30
N ASN A 18 2.36 -2.47 19.94
CA ASN A 18 3.35 -3.47 20.32
C ASN A 18 3.75 -4.40 19.15
N VAL A 19 3.83 -3.85 17.92
CA VAL A 19 4.07 -4.64 16.72
C VAL A 19 5.50 -5.12 16.64
N SER A 20 5.64 -6.44 16.42
CA SER A 20 6.91 -7.05 16.04
C SER A 20 6.75 -7.86 14.75
N VAL A 21 7.79 -7.82 13.91
CA VAL A 21 7.87 -8.60 12.67
C VAL A 21 9.19 -9.37 12.66
N ASN A 22 9.08 -10.69 12.60
CA ASN A 22 10.20 -11.60 12.58
C ASN A 22 10.21 -12.38 11.28
N PHE A 23 11.41 -12.64 10.75
CA PHE A 23 11.63 -13.52 9.62
C PHE A 23 12.43 -14.73 10.05
N ASP A 24 12.05 -15.91 9.59
CA ASP A 24 12.88 -17.10 9.74
C ASP A 24 13.98 -17.04 8.69
N TYR A 25 15.22 -17.16 9.14
CA TYR A 25 16.41 -17.24 8.31
C TYR A 25 17.13 -18.56 8.54
N GLN A 26 17.53 -19.22 7.47
CA GLN A 26 18.30 -20.46 7.52
C GLN A 26 19.39 -20.37 6.47
N GLU A 27 20.64 -20.36 6.92
CA GLU A 27 21.81 -20.20 6.05
C GLU A 27 22.01 -21.38 5.11
N ASN A 28 21.79 -22.59 5.63
CA ASN A 28 21.87 -23.85 4.89
C ASN A 28 20.80 -24.81 5.35
N PHE A 29 20.44 -25.79 4.53
CA PHE A 29 19.41 -26.81 4.84
C PHE A 29 19.66 -27.58 6.14
N LEU A 30 20.93 -27.66 6.59
CA LEU A 30 21.35 -28.34 7.82
C LEU A 30 21.55 -27.38 9.01
N SER A 31 21.50 -26.06 8.81
CA SER A 31 21.68 -25.09 9.89
C SER A 31 20.39 -24.89 10.69
N LYS A 32 20.51 -24.49 11.97
CA LYS A 32 19.34 -24.13 12.79
C LYS A 32 18.67 -22.88 12.21
N LYS A 33 17.34 -22.91 12.16
CA LYS A 33 16.53 -21.72 11.86
C LYS A 33 16.81 -20.62 12.88
N GLN A 34 17.20 -19.47 12.41
CA GLN A 34 17.40 -18.25 13.21
C GLN A 34 16.24 -17.30 12.94
N LYS A 35 15.84 -16.53 13.94
CA LYS A 35 14.84 -15.48 13.79
C LYS A 35 15.52 -14.12 13.67
N ILE A 36 15.25 -13.43 12.59
CA ILE A 36 15.66 -12.03 12.41
C ILE A 36 14.52 -11.16 12.89
N HIS A 37 14.76 -10.36 13.93
CA HIS A 37 13.80 -9.38 14.46
C HIS A 37 13.92 -8.09 13.64
N ALA A 38 13.13 -7.98 12.57
CA ALA A 38 13.18 -6.83 11.67
C ALA A 38 12.44 -5.61 12.25
N VAL A 39 11.42 -5.85 13.06
CA VAL A 39 10.67 -4.83 13.82
C VAL A 39 10.43 -5.39 15.21
N ASN A 40 10.66 -4.61 16.27
CA ASN A 40 10.54 -5.06 17.63
C ASN A 40 9.73 -4.07 18.49
N ASN A 41 8.56 -4.50 18.95
CA ASN A 41 7.70 -3.81 19.91
C ASN A 41 7.43 -2.33 19.58
N ILE A 42 7.01 -2.03 18.36
CA ILE A 42 6.76 -0.67 17.89
C ILE A 42 5.34 -0.22 18.21
N ASN A 43 5.22 1.02 18.71
CA ASN A 43 3.96 1.69 18.98
C ASN A 43 3.92 3.02 18.21
N ILE A 44 2.92 3.20 17.32
CA ILE A 44 2.76 4.40 16.50
C ILE A 44 1.26 4.68 16.33
N LYS A 45 0.92 5.98 16.33
CA LYS A 45 -0.41 6.47 15.97
C LYS A 45 -0.29 7.47 14.84
N ILE A 46 -0.99 7.23 13.74
CA ILE A 46 -1.01 8.13 12.58
C ILE A 46 -2.40 8.74 12.49
N LYS A 47 -2.46 10.07 12.56
CA LYS A 47 -3.74 10.82 12.51
C LYS A 47 -4.30 10.87 11.10
N LYS A 48 -5.63 10.95 10.97
CA LYS A 48 -6.30 11.22 9.70
C LYS A 48 -5.80 12.52 9.08
N GLY A 49 -5.56 12.53 7.77
CA GLY A 49 -5.12 13.72 7.02
C GLY A 49 -3.72 14.24 7.36
N SER A 50 -2.91 13.49 8.12
CA SER A 50 -1.55 13.90 8.47
C SER A 50 -0.49 13.32 7.54
N PHE A 51 0.69 13.98 7.49
CA PHE A 51 1.92 13.40 6.96
C PHE A 51 2.72 12.81 8.11
N PHE A 52 3.08 11.54 8.01
CA PHE A 52 3.90 10.85 8.99
C PHE A 52 5.22 10.38 8.39
N GLY A 53 6.34 10.89 8.90
CA GLY A 53 7.69 10.52 8.46
C GLY A 53 8.30 9.43 9.31
N LEU A 54 8.70 8.32 8.68
CA LEU A 54 9.46 7.24 9.33
C LEU A 54 10.93 7.34 8.93
N VAL A 55 11.77 7.78 9.87
CA VAL A 55 13.20 8.08 9.66
C VAL A 55 14.06 7.09 10.44
N GLY A 56 15.25 6.79 9.94
CA GLY A 56 16.23 5.90 10.59
C GLY A 56 17.23 5.36 9.57
N GLU A 57 18.25 4.66 10.05
CA GLU A 57 19.33 4.08 9.24
C GLU A 57 18.85 3.01 8.26
N SER A 58 19.67 2.70 7.24
CA SER A 58 19.39 1.57 6.35
C SER A 58 19.36 0.27 7.16
N GLY A 59 18.37 -0.60 6.89
CA GLY A 59 18.22 -1.85 7.66
C GLY A 59 17.46 -1.73 8.98
N SER A 60 17.05 -0.52 9.44
CA SER A 60 16.34 -0.33 10.72
C SER A 60 14.86 -0.79 10.71
N GLY A 61 14.41 -1.51 9.68
CA GLY A 61 13.06 -2.08 9.65
C GLY A 61 11.96 -1.18 9.10
N LYS A 62 12.25 0.06 8.63
CA LYS A 62 11.25 1.00 8.10
C LYS A 62 10.35 0.41 7.01
N THR A 63 10.96 -0.18 6.00
CA THR A 63 10.23 -0.81 4.90
C THR A 63 9.41 -2.01 5.37
N THR A 64 9.94 -2.77 6.33
CA THR A 64 9.25 -3.92 6.93
C THR A 64 8.01 -3.47 7.69
N LEU A 65 8.13 -2.41 8.50
CA LEU A 65 7.01 -1.83 9.22
C LEU A 65 5.96 -1.25 8.26
N GLY A 66 6.37 -0.48 7.25
CA GLY A 66 5.46 0.05 6.23
C GLY A 66 4.70 -1.06 5.50
N ARG A 67 5.38 -2.16 5.15
CA ARG A 67 4.72 -3.33 4.54
C ARG A 67 3.81 -4.07 5.50
N ALA A 68 4.12 -4.11 6.80
CA ALA A 68 3.24 -4.69 7.82
C ALA A 68 1.96 -3.86 7.98
N ILE A 69 2.09 -2.53 8.02
CA ILE A 69 0.96 -1.59 8.03
C ILE A 69 0.05 -1.78 6.80
N LEU A 70 0.60 -2.13 5.65
CA LEU A 70 -0.16 -2.37 4.42
C LEU A 70 -0.65 -3.82 4.27
N GLY A 71 -0.50 -4.65 5.30
CA GLY A 71 -0.89 -6.06 5.24
C GLY A 71 -0.12 -6.88 4.20
N ALA A 72 1.10 -6.42 3.82
CA ALA A 72 1.98 -7.13 2.91
C ALA A 72 2.97 -8.06 3.64
N ASN A 73 3.34 -7.73 4.88
CA ASN A 73 4.12 -8.59 5.76
C ASN A 73 3.24 -9.08 6.91
N LYS A 74 3.43 -10.35 7.29
CA LYS A 74 2.75 -10.92 8.44
C LYS A 74 3.31 -10.32 9.74
N ILE A 75 2.42 -9.91 10.64
CA ILE A 75 2.73 -9.44 11.98
C ILE A 75 3.00 -10.67 12.86
N SER A 76 4.10 -10.67 13.61
CA SER A 76 4.49 -11.77 14.50
C SER A 76 3.89 -11.63 15.89
N SER A 77 3.75 -10.41 16.39
CA SER A 77 3.04 -10.07 17.63
C SER A 77 2.56 -8.63 17.60
N GLY A 78 1.62 -8.30 18.47
CA GLY A 78 0.93 -7.01 18.47
C GLY A 78 -0.14 -6.93 17.39
N ASN A 79 -0.69 -5.75 17.17
CA ASN A 79 -1.69 -5.52 16.14
C ASN A 79 -1.54 -4.16 15.45
N VAL A 80 -2.02 -4.09 14.21
CA VAL A 80 -2.18 -2.85 13.45
C VAL A 80 -3.67 -2.69 13.17
N VAL A 81 -4.25 -1.58 13.61
CA VAL A 81 -5.65 -1.26 13.36
C VAL A 81 -5.73 -0.06 12.43
N PHE A 82 -6.43 -0.23 11.32
CA PHE A 82 -6.82 0.85 10.43
C PHE A 82 -8.24 1.28 10.77
N HIS A 83 -8.40 2.53 11.18
CA HIS A 83 -9.67 3.12 11.58
C HIS A 83 -10.33 3.80 10.37
N ASP A 84 -11.32 3.13 9.82
CA ASP A 84 -12.15 3.68 8.75
C ASP A 84 -13.46 4.26 9.32
N ASP A 85 -14.16 5.03 8.52
CA ASP A 85 -15.42 5.66 8.97
C ASP A 85 -16.54 4.62 9.14
N GLU A 86 -16.46 3.49 8.44
CA GLU A 86 -17.47 2.43 8.47
C GLU A 86 -17.15 1.32 9.49
N LYS A 87 -15.88 0.90 9.55
CA LYS A 87 -15.41 -0.16 10.45
C LYS A 87 -13.90 -0.12 10.65
N ASP A 88 -13.44 -0.68 11.75
CA ASP A 88 -12.02 -0.90 12.01
C ASP A 88 -11.52 -2.20 11.34
N TYR A 89 -10.32 -2.16 10.78
CA TYR A 89 -9.63 -3.31 10.20
C TYR A 89 -8.43 -3.67 11.08
N ASP A 90 -8.49 -4.77 11.82
CA ASP A 90 -7.32 -5.32 12.52
C ASP A 90 -6.52 -6.22 11.57
N LEU A 91 -5.40 -5.69 11.06
CA LEU A 91 -4.55 -6.35 10.08
C LEU A 91 -3.92 -7.66 10.57
N SER A 92 -3.91 -7.88 11.88
CA SER A 92 -3.40 -9.13 12.47
C SER A 92 -4.34 -10.32 12.25
N ASN A 93 -5.63 -10.03 12.03
CA ASN A 93 -6.71 -11.02 12.01
C ASN A 93 -7.61 -10.97 10.76
N LEU A 94 -7.26 -10.18 9.74
CA LEU A 94 -8.08 -10.05 8.54
C LEU A 94 -8.18 -11.37 7.76
N ASN A 95 -9.39 -11.70 7.36
CA ASN A 95 -9.62 -12.72 6.35
C ASN A 95 -9.30 -12.19 4.94
N LYS A 96 -9.33 -13.06 3.92
CA LYS A 96 -8.97 -12.69 2.54
C LYS A 96 -9.87 -11.62 1.93
N ILE A 97 -11.14 -11.58 2.31
CA ILE A 97 -12.13 -10.63 1.80
C ILE A 97 -11.84 -9.25 2.40
N GLU A 98 -11.71 -9.18 3.72
CA GLU A 98 -11.39 -7.95 4.45
C GLU A 98 -10.04 -7.37 4.04
N LEU A 99 -9.02 -8.22 3.83
CA LEU A 99 -7.73 -7.78 3.33
C LEU A 99 -7.84 -7.16 1.93
N LYS A 100 -8.73 -7.70 1.07
CA LYS A 100 -8.99 -7.11 -0.25
C LYS A 100 -9.70 -5.76 -0.13
N GLU A 101 -10.66 -5.62 0.78
CA GLU A 101 -11.33 -4.34 1.07
C GLU A 101 -10.34 -3.30 1.60
N TYR A 102 -9.51 -3.68 2.58
CA TYR A 102 -8.47 -2.82 3.12
C TYR A 102 -7.50 -2.32 2.04
N ARG A 103 -7.06 -3.22 1.14
CA ARG A 103 -6.15 -2.87 0.05
C ARG A 103 -6.73 -1.91 -1.00
N ARG A 104 -8.04 -1.70 -1.03
CA ARG A 104 -8.67 -0.62 -1.81
C ARG A 104 -8.49 0.75 -1.16
N LYS A 105 -8.31 0.78 0.17
CA LYS A 105 -8.19 2.01 0.98
C LYS A 105 -6.74 2.41 1.26
N ALA A 106 -5.81 1.45 1.22
CA ALA A 106 -4.39 1.64 1.52
C ALA A 106 -3.49 1.12 0.40
N GLN A 107 -2.71 1.99 -0.19
CA GLN A 107 -1.87 1.70 -1.35
C GLN A 107 -0.39 2.01 -1.09
N LEU A 108 0.50 1.31 -1.80
CA LEU A 108 1.95 1.47 -1.72
C LEU A 108 2.53 2.02 -3.01
N ILE A 109 3.25 3.13 -2.91
CA ILE A 109 4.08 3.64 -4.00
C ILE A 109 5.53 3.23 -3.72
N PHE A 110 6.08 2.34 -4.56
CA PHE A 110 7.44 1.87 -4.40
C PHE A 110 8.48 2.97 -4.64
N GLN A 111 9.61 2.87 -3.95
CA GLN A 111 10.72 3.79 -4.09
C GLN A 111 11.33 3.72 -5.49
N ASP A 112 11.56 2.50 -5.99
CA ASP A 112 12.10 2.25 -7.33
C ASP A 112 10.96 2.05 -8.35
N PRO A 113 10.74 3.03 -9.25
CA PRO A 113 9.71 2.91 -10.28
C PRO A 113 10.06 1.91 -11.38
N TYR A 114 11.34 1.51 -11.53
CA TYR A 114 11.74 0.52 -12.52
C TYR A 114 11.31 -0.89 -12.11
N ALA A 115 11.49 -1.25 -10.85
CA ALA A 115 11.05 -2.54 -10.31
C ALA A 115 9.52 -2.61 -10.10
N ALA A 116 8.85 -1.45 -10.00
CA ALA A 116 7.42 -1.38 -9.69
C ALA A 116 6.50 -1.56 -10.91
N LEU A 117 6.99 -1.30 -12.13
CA LEU A 117 6.19 -1.30 -13.35
C LEU A 117 6.55 -2.50 -14.22
N SER A 118 5.55 -3.29 -14.62
CA SER A 118 5.75 -4.40 -15.57
C SER A 118 6.24 -3.87 -16.93
N PRO A 119 7.40 -4.29 -17.44
CA PRO A 119 7.90 -3.85 -18.74
C PRO A 119 7.10 -4.40 -19.93
N ARG A 120 6.22 -5.37 -19.67
CA ARG A 120 5.40 -6.06 -20.68
C ARG A 120 3.98 -5.50 -20.80
N MET A 121 3.62 -4.53 -19.96
CA MET A 121 2.30 -3.90 -19.95
C MET A 121 2.41 -2.47 -20.48
N THR A 122 1.39 -2.00 -21.18
CA THR A 122 1.29 -0.59 -21.55
C THR A 122 1.00 0.26 -20.30
N VAL A 123 1.27 1.56 -20.37
CA VAL A 123 0.94 2.48 -19.27
C VAL A 123 -0.56 2.46 -18.96
N ARG A 124 -1.41 2.38 -19.99
CA ARG A 124 -2.86 2.21 -19.81
C ARG A 124 -3.17 0.97 -18.97
N ASP A 125 -2.58 -0.16 -19.30
CA ASP A 125 -2.88 -1.44 -18.63
C ASP A 125 -2.36 -1.45 -17.19
N ILE A 126 -1.20 -0.85 -16.96
CA ILE A 126 -0.63 -0.70 -15.61
C ILE A 126 -1.56 0.11 -14.69
N ILE A 127 -2.13 1.21 -15.21
CA ILE A 127 -3.05 2.06 -14.42
C ILE A 127 -4.42 1.38 -14.29
N ALA A 128 -4.86 0.62 -15.28
CA ALA A 128 -6.13 -0.10 -15.27
C ALA A 128 -6.12 -1.33 -14.36
N GLU A 129 -4.97 -1.99 -14.20
CA GLU A 129 -4.83 -3.26 -13.45
C GLU A 129 -5.53 -3.25 -12.08
N PRO A 130 -5.29 -2.26 -11.17
CA PRO A 130 -5.96 -2.25 -9.88
C PRO A 130 -7.48 -2.03 -10.01
N LEU A 131 -7.95 -1.24 -10.96
CA LEU A 131 -9.37 -1.01 -11.19
C LEU A 131 -10.09 -2.30 -11.58
N GLU A 132 -9.48 -3.08 -12.49
CA GLU A 132 -10.02 -4.33 -13.00
C GLU A 132 -9.92 -5.47 -11.95
N VAL A 133 -8.74 -5.67 -11.34
CA VAL A 133 -8.50 -6.74 -10.35
C VAL A 133 -9.36 -6.56 -9.10
N MET A 134 -9.54 -5.32 -8.66
CA MET A 134 -10.36 -5.02 -7.49
C MET A 134 -11.84 -4.85 -7.84
N LYS A 135 -12.22 -4.96 -9.11
CA LYS A 135 -13.60 -4.79 -9.59
C LYS A 135 -14.18 -3.43 -9.15
N ILE A 136 -13.40 -2.35 -9.36
CA ILE A 136 -13.83 -0.98 -9.06
C ILE A 136 -14.67 -0.43 -10.21
N THR A 137 -14.40 -0.89 -11.43
CA THR A 137 -15.12 -0.54 -12.65
C THR A 137 -15.92 -1.74 -13.18
N ASN A 138 -17.06 -1.45 -13.82
CA ASN A 138 -17.99 -2.48 -14.31
C ASN A 138 -17.90 -2.67 -15.84
N SER A 139 -17.20 -1.78 -16.55
CA SER A 139 -17.04 -1.86 -18.01
C SER A 139 -15.65 -1.37 -18.42
N ARG A 140 -15.24 -1.80 -19.64
CA ARG A 140 -13.99 -1.33 -20.23
C ARG A 140 -14.01 0.18 -20.47
N GLN A 141 -15.15 0.72 -20.90
CA GLN A 141 -15.30 2.15 -21.14
C GLN A 141 -15.09 2.94 -19.83
N GLU A 142 -15.73 2.53 -18.74
CA GLU A 142 -15.55 3.17 -17.43
C GLU A 142 -14.09 3.10 -16.97
N THR A 143 -13.42 1.95 -17.20
CA THR A 143 -11.98 1.80 -16.90
C THR A 143 -11.15 2.79 -17.70
N ASP A 144 -11.37 2.90 -19.01
CA ASP A 144 -10.63 3.80 -19.88
C ASP A 144 -10.84 5.27 -19.50
N ASP A 145 -12.04 5.65 -19.14
CA ASP A 145 -12.36 7.01 -18.70
C ASP A 145 -11.66 7.35 -17.36
N ARG A 146 -11.65 6.44 -16.39
CA ARG A 146 -10.91 6.61 -15.12
C ARG A 146 -9.40 6.66 -15.33
N VAL A 147 -8.85 5.80 -16.21
CA VAL A 147 -7.44 5.82 -16.57
C VAL A 147 -7.03 7.16 -17.17
N ARG A 148 -7.84 7.73 -18.07
CA ARG A 148 -7.59 9.05 -18.68
C ARG A 148 -7.63 10.17 -17.63
N ASP A 149 -8.63 10.15 -16.76
CA ASP A 149 -8.79 11.15 -15.69
C ASP A 149 -7.58 11.15 -14.76
N ILE A 150 -7.20 9.98 -14.20
CA ILE A 150 -6.06 9.90 -13.27
C ILE A 150 -4.73 10.19 -13.97
N ALA A 151 -4.53 9.74 -15.22
CA ALA A 151 -3.34 10.05 -15.99
C ALA A 151 -3.18 11.56 -16.20
N SER A 152 -4.27 12.26 -16.52
CA SER A 152 -4.29 13.72 -16.64
C SER A 152 -3.94 14.41 -15.32
N LYS A 153 -4.54 13.99 -14.19
CA LYS A 153 -4.22 14.49 -12.84
C LYS A 153 -2.75 14.27 -12.47
N CYS A 154 -2.16 13.16 -12.92
CA CYS A 154 -0.72 12.87 -12.75
C CYS A 154 0.17 13.55 -13.81
N ARG A 155 -0.37 14.43 -14.67
CA ARG A 155 0.36 15.12 -15.74
C ARG A 155 1.09 14.17 -16.69
N LEU A 156 0.44 13.05 -17.04
CA LEU A 156 0.89 12.15 -18.09
C LEU A 156 0.25 12.56 -19.42
N ASN A 157 1.02 12.44 -20.53
CA ASN A 157 0.46 12.68 -21.85
C ASN A 157 -0.45 11.49 -22.22
N LEU A 158 -1.73 11.77 -22.51
CA LEU A 158 -2.75 10.77 -22.83
C LEU A 158 -2.44 10.01 -24.12
N GLU A 159 -1.74 10.62 -25.08
CA GLU A 159 -1.30 9.96 -26.31
C GLU A 159 -0.25 8.86 -26.05
N HIS A 160 0.44 8.96 -24.92
CA HIS A 160 1.47 8.00 -24.53
C HIS A 160 0.96 6.81 -23.70
N LEU A 161 -0.32 6.73 -23.40
CA LEU A 161 -0.89 5.63 -22.61
C LEU A 161 -0.70 4.25 -23.23
N ARG A 162 -0.56 4.17 -24.55
CA ARG A 162 -0.28 2.91 -25.30
C ARG A 162 1.19 2.54 -25.32
N ARG A 163 2.09 3.37 -24.81
CA ARG A 163 3.53 3.08 -24.75
C ARG A 163 3.87 2.21 -23.53
N PHE A 164 5.01 1.55 -23.61
CA PHE A 164 5.55 0.74 -22.51
C PHE A 164 6.41 1.58 -21.57
N PRO A 165 6.60 1.18 -20.30
CA PRO A 165 7.36 1.94 -19.31
C PRO A 165 8.78 2.33 -19.74
N HIS A 166 9.46 1.50 -20.52
CA HIS A 166 10.82 1.80 -20.98
C HIS A 166 10.93 3.05 -21.87
N ALA A 167 9.83 3.50 -22.47
CA ALA A 167 9.78 4.72 -23.30
C ALA A 167 9.67 6.02 -22.45
N PHE A 168 9.69 5.92 -21.11
CA PHE A 168 9.48 7.05 -20.21
C PHE A 168 10.70 7.34 -19.34
N SER A 169 10.92 8.62 -19.00
CA SER A 169 11.93 9.02 -18.04
C SER A 169 11.61 8.52 -16.62
N GLY A 170 12.61 8.49 -15.73
CA GLY A 170 12.42 8.08 -14.33
C GLY A 170 11.32 8.88 -13.61
N GLY A 171 11.27 10.20 -13.83
CA GLY A 171 10.23 11.06 -13.27
C GLY A 171 8.83 10.76 -13.82
N GLN A 172 8.73 10.43 -15.12
CA GLN A 172 7.46 10.01 -15.72
C GLN A 172 7.02 8.63 -15.20
N ARG A 173 7.94 7.67 -15.03
CA ARG A 173 7.64 6.36 -14.42
C ARG A 173 7.16 6.52 -12.99
N LYS A 174 7.73 7.45 -12.21
CA LYS A 174 7.21 7.77 -10.87
C LYS A 174 5.77 8.24 -10.91
N ARG A 175 5.41 9.10 -11.87
CA ARG A 175 4.02 9.55 -12.06
C ARG A 175 3.09 8.41 -12.50
N ILE A 176 3.57 7.48 -13.32
CA ILE A 176 2.81 6.25 -13.66
C ILE A 176 2.56 5.41 -12.41
N SER A 177 3.58 5.23 -11.54
CA SER A 177 3.42 4.50 -10.27
C SER A 177 2.43 5.18 -9.32
N ILE A 178 2.38 6.53 -9.32
CA ILE A 178 1.39 7.30 -8.55
C ILE A 178 -0.01 7.12 -9.16
N ALA A 179 -0.14 7.17 -10.48
CA ALA A 179 -1.42 7.00 -11.15
C ALA A 179 -2.02 5.58 -10.97
N ARG A 180 -1.15 4.57 -10.79
CA ARG A 180 -1.56 3.18 -10.51
C ARG A 180 -2.07 3.00 -9.08
N ALA A 181 -1.51 3.73 -8.07
CA ALA A 181 -1.90 3.66 -6.66
C ALA A 181 -3.22 4.38 -6.39
#